data_a1b1cf0e7265a15784e2a67c963eaec6
#
_entry.id   a1b1cf0e7265a15784e2a67c963eaec6
#
_cell.length_a   1.000
_cell.length_b   1.000
_cell.length_c   1.000
_cell.angle_alpha   90.00
_cell.angle_beta   90.00
_cell.angle_gamma   90.00
#
_symmetry.space_group_name_H-M   'P 1'
#
loop_
_entity.id
_entity.type
_entity.pdbx_description
1 polymer ?
#
loop_
_entity_poly.entity_id
_entity_poly.type
_entity_poly.pdbx_seq_one_letter_code
_entity_poly.pdbx_strand_id
1 'polypeptide(L)'
;MESFRYNELIDPAILSSLYENDLTLILKIFESFLDSGLDGDLRQIQSCLTSGDTDGLRKVTHKLKPAFGFVGLTSIEKQCGEIELLCRNARPLSEFTEKITDLLNAILVGKTAIEDDLKKLILIHKP
;
A
#
# COMPACT_ATOMS: atom_id res chain seq x y z
N MET A 1 -28.62 -5.35 8.80
CA MET A 1 -27.74 -4.19 8.54
C MET A 1 -26.64 -4.61 7.58
N GLU A 2 -26.55 -3.93 6.47
CA GLU A 2 -25.53 -4.27 5.49
C GLU A 2 -24.15 -3.77 5.93
N SER A 3 -23.14 -4.62 5.78
CA SER A 3 -21.75 -4.24 6.00
C SER A 3 -21.27 -3.36 4.85
N PHE A 4 -20.36 -2.45 5.14
CA PHE A 4 -19.70 -1.68 4.10
C PHE A 4 -18.94 -2.64 3.18
N ARG A 5 -19.08 -2.45 1.88
CA ARG A 5 -18.40 -3.29 0.90
C ARG A 5 -17.15 -2.58 0.39
N TYR A 6 -15.99 -3.12 0.79
CA TYR A 6 -14.69 -2.60 0.34
C TYR A 6 -14.38 -3.04 -1.09
N ASN A 7 -13.44 -2.32 -1.72
CA ASN A 7 -12.86 -2.75 -2.98
C ASN A 7 -12.28 -4.16 -2.81
N GLU A 8 -12.34 -4.98 -3.85
CA GLU A 8 -11.89 -6.37 -3.79
C GLU A 8 -10.39 -6.53 -3.46
N LEU A 9 -9.58 -5.49 -3.67
CA LEU A 9 -8.15 -5.50 -3.32
C LEU A 9 -7.92 -5.36 -1.82
N ILE A 10 -8.94 -4.92 -1.07
CA ILE A 10 -8.83 -4.69 0.36
C ILE A 10 -9.37 -5.90 1.10
N ASP A 11 -8.55 -6.46 2.00
CA ASP A 11 -8.98 -7.59 2.83
C ASP A 11 -9.83 -7.08 4.00
N PRO A 12 -11.15 -7.31 3.99
CA PRO A 12 -12.02 -6.81 5.05
C PRO A 12 -11.73 -7.46 6.41
N ALA A 13 -11.16 -8.67 6.42
CA ALA A 13 -10.81 -9.35 7.67
C ALA A 13 -9.72 -8.59 8.42
N ILE A 14 -8.78 -7.95 7.72
CA ILE A 14 -7.74 -7.13 8.34
C ILE A 14 -8.37 -5.90 9.01
N LEU A 15 -9.28 -5.23 8.31
CA LEU A 15 -9.94 -4.03 8.85
C LEU A 15 -10.82 -4.38 10.06
N SER A 16 -11.49 -5.53 10.01
CA SER A 16 -12.27 -6.04 11.13
C SER A 16 -11.37 -6.34 12.32
N SER A 17 -10.24 -7.01 12.09
CA SER A 17 -9.30 -7.38 13.14
C SER A 17 -8.64 -6.17 13.79
N LEU A 18 -8.22 -5.19 13.01
CA LEU A 18 -7.49 -4.02 13.51
C LEU A 18 -8.43 -2.94 14.08
N TYR A 19 -9.59 -2.73 13.47
CA TYR A 19 -10.43 -1.56 13.75
C TYR A 19 -11.86 -1.93 14.17
N GLU A 20 -12.14 -3.21 14.35
CA GLU A 20 -13.46 -3.70 14.79
C GLU A 20 -14.63 -3.17 13.94
N ASN A 21 -14.37 -2.97 12.64
CA ASN A 21 -15.35 -2.41 11.69
C ASN A 21 -15.86 -1.01 12.05
N ASP A 22 -15.07 -0.25 12.82
CA ASP A 22 -15.38 1.15 13.12
C ASP A 22 -15.14 1.99 11.86
N LEU A 23 -16.21 2.26 11.11
CA LEU A 23 -16.12 2.96 9.82
C LEU A 23 -15.58 4.38 9.95
N THR A 24 -15.85 5.07 11.06
CA THR A 24 -15.31 6.41 11.31
C THR A 24 -13.80 6.36 11.46
N LEU A 25 -13.30 5.37 12.18
CA LEU A 25 -11.86 5.16 12.35
C LEU A 25 -11.21 4.75 11.03
N ILE A 26 -11.84 3.83 10.30
CA ILE A 26 -11.31 3.36 9.01
C ILE A 26 -11.22 4.52 8.00
N LEU A 27 -12.22 5.40 7.99
CA LEU A 27 -12.19 6.61 7.17
C LEU A 27 -10.94 7.44 7.46
N LYS A 28 -10.64 7.67 8.74
CA LYS A 28 -9.46 8.44 9.16
C LYS A 28 -8.16 7.73 8.79
N ILE A 29 -8.12 6.41 8.91
CA ILE A 29 -6.96 5.60 8.53
C ILE A 29 -6.70 5.73 7.02
N PHE A 30 -7.76 5.66 6.20
CA PHE A 30 -7.62 5.83 4.75
C PHE A 30 -7.16 7.24 4.37
N GLU A 31 -7.69 8.27 5.03
CA GLU A 31 -7.24 9.64 4.83
C GLU A 31 -5.75 9.79 5.15
N SER A 32 -5.34 9.26 6.29
CA SER A 32 -3.94 9.30 6.75
C SER A 32 -3.01 8.58 5.77
N PHE A 33 -3.45 7.44 5.25
CA PHE A 33 -2.69 6.69 4.25
C PHE A 33 -2.44 7.53 2.99
N LEU A 34 -3.49 8.18 2.48
CA LEU A 34 -3.38 9.00 1.27
C LEU A 34 -2.52 10.25 1.49
N ASP A 35 -2.47 10.77 2.72
CA ASP A 35 -1.68 11.93 3.09
C ASP A 35 -0.23 11.60 3.51
N SER A 36 0.15 10.34 3.46
CA SER A 36 1.45 9.87 4.00
C SER A 36 2.67 10.15 3.10
N GLY A 37 2.45 10.77 1.94
CA GLY A 37 3.55 11.03 1.00
C GLY A 37 3.81 9.89 0.03
N LEU A 38 2.75 9.13 -0.29
CA LEU A 38 2.86 7.96 -1.17
C LEU A 38 3.44 8.31 -2.55
N ASP A 39 3.08 9.46 -3.12
CA ASP A 39 3.62 9.89 -4.42
C ASP A 39 5.14 10.08 -4.37
N GLY A 40 5.65 10.61 -3.25
CA GLY A 40 7.08 10.74 -3.01
C GLY A 40 7.76 9.38 -2.91
N ASP A 41 7.11 8.42 -2.25
CA ASP A 41 7.63 7.05 -2.13
C ASP A 41 7.68 6.36 -3.50
N LEU A 42 6.66 6.56 -4.34
CA LEU A 42 6.65 6.04 -5.70
C LEU A 42 7.81 6.60 -6.53
N ARG A 43 8.06 7.91 -6.44
CA ARG A 43 9.19 8.55 -7.13
C ARG A 43 10.51 8.00 -6.62
N GLN A 44 10.61 7.73 -5.33
CA GLN A 44 11.82 7.14 -4.73
C GLN A 44 12.09 5.74 -5.25
N ILE A 45 11.06 4.90 -5.36
CA ILE A 45 11.19 3.55 -5.95
C ILE A 45 11.70 3.67 -7.37
N GLN A 46 11.09 4.56 -8.16
CA GLN A 46 11.47 4.80 -9.55
C GLN A 46 12.94 5.24 -9.65
N SER A 47 13.35 6.17 -8.80
CA SER A 47 14.72 6.68 -8.75
C SER A 47 15.72 5.57 -8.37
N CYS A 48 15.39 4.73 -7.40
CA CYS A 48 16.23 3.60 -6.99
C CYS A 48 16.40 2.60 -8.15
N LEU A 49 15.32 2.34 -8.89
CA LEU A 49 15.36 1.44 -10.04
C LEU A 49 16.29 2.00 -11.13
N THR A 50 16.18 3.28 -11.42
CA THR A 50 16.98 3.95 -12.46
C THR A 50 18.47 3.99 -12.08
N SER A 51 18.78 4.26 -10.82
CA SER A 51 20.16 4.42 -10.33
C SER A 51 20.80 3.13 -9.84
N GLY A 52 20.05 2.04 -9.71
CA GLY A 52 20.54 0.78 -9.17
C GLY A 52 20.76 0.82 -7.66
N ASP A 53 20.05 1.69 -6.95
CA ASP A 53 20.20 1.87 -5.50
C ASP A 53 19.40 0.80 -4.72
N THR A 54 20.02 -0.33 -4.49
CA THR A 54 19.43 -1.47 -3.78
C THR A 54 19.11 -1.11 -2.32
N ASP A 55 20.00 -0.41 -1.64
CA ASP A 55 19.79 -0.04 -0.24
C ASP A 55 18.63 0.97 -0.08
N GLY A 56 18.55 1.95 -0.98
CA GLY A 56 17.44 2.89 -1.00
C GLY A 56 16.11 2.18 -1.25
N LEU A 57 16.08 1.22 -2.16
CA LEU A 57 14.87 0.43 -2.44
C LEU A 57 14.47 -0.39 -1.21
N ARG A 58 15.42 -1.00 -0.53
CA ARG A 58 15.16 -1.75 0.70
C ARG A 58 14.50 -0.87 1.76
N LYS A 59 15.00 0.35 1.93
CA LYS A 59 14.47 1.30 2.93
C LYS A 59 13.04 1.73 2.61
N VAL A 60 12.74 2.06 1.36
CA VAL A 60 11.40 2.52 0.98
C VAL A 60 10.39 1.38 1.04
N THR A 61 10.75 0.17 0.63
CA THR A 61 9.85 -0.98 0.73
C THR A 61 9.60 -1.39 2.18
N HIS A 62 10.63 -1.28 3.04
CA HIS A 62 10.47 -1.51 4.48
C HIS A 62 9.46 -0.52 5.10
N LYS A 63 9.57 0.75 4.73
CA LYS A 63 8.65 1.80 5.20
C LYS A 63 7.21 1.56 4.73
N LEU A 64 7.03 1.18 3.47
CA LEU A 64 5.71 1.03 2.85
C LEU A 64 4.97 -0.23 3.31
N LYS A 65 5.70 -1.29 3.63
CA LYS A 65 5.11 -2.57 3.99
C LYS A 65 4.02 -2.45 5.07
N PRO A 66 4.30 -1.86 6.26
CA PRO A 66 3.26 -1.74 7.28
C PRO A 66 2.13 -0.79 6.87
N ALA A 67 2.42 0.25 6.08
CA ALA A 67 1.40 1.18 5.63
C ALA A 67 0.31 0.47 4.81
N PHE A 68 0.69 -0.43 3.91
CA PHE A 68 -0.27 -1.21 3.13
C PHE A 68 -1.03 -2.21 4.00
N GLY A 69 -0.36 -2.79 5.00
CA GLY A 69 -1.02 -3.68 5.95
C GLY A 69 -2.14 -2.99 6.72
N PHE A 70 -1.92 -1.76 7.15
CA PHE A 70 -2.89 -1.00 7.94
C PHE A 70 -4.17 -0.65 7.17
N VAL A 71 -4.12 -0.61 5.85
CA VAL A 71 -5.31 -0.33 5.02
C VAL A 71 -5.86 -1.57 4.33
N GLY A 72 -5.36 -2.75 4.70
CA GLY A 72 -5.87 -4.01 4.18
C GLY A 72 -5.41 -4.38 2.78
N LEU A 73 -4.43 -3.68 2.22
CA LEU A 73 -3.85 -4.01 0.91
C LEU A 73 -2.78 -5.10 1.08
N THR A 74 -3.21 -6.28 1.49
CA THR A 74 -2.33 -7.39 1.90
C THR A 74 -1.45 -7.91 0.78
N SER A 75 -1.94 -7.92 -0.45
CA SER A 75 -1.16 -8.36 -1.61
C SER A 75 0.03 -7.43 -1.86
N ILE A 76 -0.19 -6.12 -1.74
CA ILE A 76 0.87 -5.12 -1.93
C ILE A 76 1.87 -5.17 -0.78
N GLU A 77 1.38 -5.35 0.45
CA GLU A 77 2.24 -5.57 1.61
C GLU A 77 3.19 -6.73 1.37
N LYS A 78 2.68 -7.84 0.87
CA LYS A 78 3.47 -9.03 0.55
C LYS A 78 4.51 -8.73 -0.53
N GLN A 79 4.13 -8.02 -1.59
CA GLN A 79 5.05 -7.62 -2.66
C GLN A 79 6.20 -6.77 -2.12
N CYS A 80 5.90 -5.82 -1.22
CA CYS A 80 6.93 -5.01 -0.56
C CYS A 80 7.91 -5.89 0.23
N GLY A 81 7.39 -6.88 0.97
CA GLY A 81 8.21 -7.80 1.74
C GLY A 81 9.13 -8.64 0.87
N GLU A 82 8.64 -9.10 -0.28
CA GLU A 82 9.44 -9.88 -1.23
C GLU A 82 10.61 -9.07 -1.78
N ILE A 83 10.37 -7.83 -2.18
CA ILE A 83 11.40 -6.94 -2.72
C ILE A 83 12.41 -6.57 -1.61
N GLU A 84 11.92 -6.25 -0.42
CA GLU A 84 12.80 -5.97 0.72
C GLU A 84 13.76 -7.14 0.98
N LEU A 85 13.25 -8.36 0.94
CA LEU A 85 14.05 -9.57 1.16
C LEU A 85 15.10 -9.75 0.08
N LEU A 86 14.74 -9.54 -1.20
CA LEU A 86 15.70 -9.63 -2.30
C LEU A 86 16.83 -8.61 -2.13
N CYS A 87 16.49 -7.38 -1.70
CA CYS A 87 17.49 -6.35 -1.43
C CYS A 87 18.42 -6.74 -0.27
N ARG A 88 17.88 -7.32 0.80
CA ARG A 88 18.68 -7.78 1.94
C ARG A 88 19.64 -8.90 1.56
N ASN A 89 19.25 -9.74 0.62
CA ASN A 89 20.08 -10.85 0.13
C ASN A 89 21.09 -10.39 -0.92
N ALA A 90 21.27 -9.08 -1.07
CA ALA A 90 22.23 -8.47 -1.98
C ALA A 90 22.06 -8.90 -3.44
N ARG A 91 20.81 -9.20 -3.84
CA ARG A 91 20.51 -9.56 -5.24
C ARG A 91 20.55 -8.30 -6.10
N PRO A 92 21.15 -8.36 -7.31
CA PRO A 92 21.18 -7.21 -8.20
C PRO A 92 19.78 -6.83 -8.67
N LEU A 93 19.49 -5.53 -8.77
CA LEU A 93 18.17 -5.03 -9.20
C LEU A 93 17.79 -5.58 -10.58
N SER A 94 18.76 -5.81 -11.45
CA SER A 94 18.53 -6.36 -12.79
C SER A 94 17.82 -7.72 -12.77
N GLU A 95 17.95 -8.48 -11.69
CA GLU A 95 17.31 -9.79 -11.56
C GLU A 95 15.82 -9.68 -11.21
N PHE A 96 15.38 -8.56 -10.65
CA PHE A 96 13.98 -8.42 -10.21
C PHE A 96 13.32 -7.10 -10.62
N THR A 97 13.78 -6.50 -11.72
CA THR A 97 13.20 -5.27 -12.30
C THR A 97 11.70 -5.43 -12.56
N GLU A 98 11.28 -6.57 -13.09
CA GLU A 98 9.87 -6.86 -13.37
C GLU A 98 9.03 -6.82 -12.09
N LYS A 99 9.54 -7.39 -11.00
CA LYS A 99 8.84 -7.36 -9.70
C LYS A 99 8.68 -5.94 -9.18
N ILE A 100 9.68 -5.08 -9.41
CA ILE A 100 9.61 -3.66 -9.00
C ILE A 100 8.57 -2.92 -9.83
N THR A 101 8.53 -3.16 -11.13
CA THR A 101 7.53 -2.57 -12.04
C THR A 101 6.12 -3.02 -11.65
N ASP A 102 5.96 -4.30 -11.34
CA ASP A 102 4.68 -4.85 -10.87
C ASP A 102 4.25 -4.19 -9.57
N LEU A 103 5.18 -3.96 -8.65
CA LEU A 103 4.90 -3.26 -7.39
C LEU A 103 4.42 -1.83 -7.65
N LEU A 104 5.11 -1.08 -8.52
CA LEU A 104 4.71 0.29 -8.85
C LEU A 104 3.29 0.34 -9.40
N ASN A 105 2.96 -0.58 -10.31
CA ASN A 105 1.62 -0.66 -10.88
C ASN A 105 0.59 -1.05 -9.82
N ALA A 106 0.91 -2.01 -8.96
CA ALA A 106 0.02 -2.45 -7.89
C ALA A 106 -0.27 -1.32 -6.90
N ILE A 107 0.74 -0.50 -6.57
CA ILE A 107 0.56 0.64 -5.66
C ILE A 107 -0.40 1.67 -6.26
N LEU A 108 -0.28 1.96 -7.55
CA LEU A 108 -1.19 2.90 -8.23
C LEU A 108 -2.63 2.40 -8.20
N VAL A 109 -2.85 1.12 -8.48
CA VAL A 109 -4.18 0.51 -8.43
C VAL A 109 -4.71 0.50 -7.01
N GLY A 110 -3.87 0.15 -6.03
CA GLY A 110 -4.24 0.13 -4.61
C GLY A 110 -4.60 1.52 -4.09
N LYS A 111 -3.85 2.55 -4.49
CA LYS A 111 -4.16 3.94 -4.14
C LYS A 111 -5.56 4.33 -4.63
N THR A 112 -5.87 4.01 -5.88
CA THR A 112 -7.19 4.28 -6.46
C THR A 112 -8.29 3.55 -5.68
N ALA A 113 -8.05 2.29 -5.29
CA ALA A 113 -9.01 1.53 -4.49
C ALA A 113 -9.31 2.21 -3.16
N ILE A 114 -8.28 2.72 -2.46
CA ILE A 114 -8.44 3.45 -1.21
C ILE A 114 -9.19 4.76 -1.44
N GLU A 115 -8.84 5.51 -2.49
CA GLU A 115 -9.51 6.77 -2.84
C GLU A 115 -11.01 6.56 -3.09
N ASP A 116 -11.35 5.53 -3.84
CA ASP A 116 -12.74 5.22 -4.17
C ASP A 116 -13.54 4.83 -2.92
N ASP A 117 -12.98 3.99 -2.08
CA ASP A 117 -13.63 3.55 -0.84
C ASP A 117 -13.73 4.70 0.17
N LEU A 118 -12.72 5.58 0.21
CA LEU A 118 -12.78 6.78 1.06
C LEU A 118 -13.95 7.68 0.66
N LYS A 119 -14.18 7.89 -0.64
CA LYS A 119 -15.33 8.67 -1.12
C LYS A 119 -16.64 8.07 -0.65
N LYS A 120 -16.77 6.74 -0.71
CA LYS A 120 -17.97 6.04 -0.23
C LYS A 120 -18.17 6.22 1.27
N LEU A 121 -17.08 6.10 2.04
CA LEU A 121 -17.12 6.28 3.51
C LEU A 121 -17.53 7.71 3.88
N ILE A 122 -17.01 8.71 3.18
CA ILE A 122 -17.36 10.11 3.39
C ILE A 122 -18.85 10.34 3.14
N LEU A 123 -19.40 9.77 2.07
CA LEU A 123 -20.82 9.90 1.74
C LEU A 123 -21.72 9.29 2.82
N ILE A 124 -21.32 8.16 3.41
CA ILE A 124 -22.07 7.51 4.49
C ILE A 124 -22.10 8.39 5.75
N HIS A 125 -21.01 9.12 6.03
CA HIS A 125 -20.84 9.91 7.25
C HIS A 125 -21.29 11.37 7.10
N LYS A 126 -21.70 11.81 5.91
CA LYS A 126 -22.26 13.16 5.72
C LYS A 126 -23.71 13.18 6.15
N PRO A 127 -24.12 14.22 6.90
CA PRO A 127 -25.53 14.43 7.24
C PRO A 127 -26.38 14.76 6.01
#